data_d48b4594a21c429e472d7bb4cb0b0296
#
_entry.id   d48b4594a21c429e472d7bb4cb0b0296
#
_cell.length_a   1.000
_cell.length_b   1.000
_cell.length_c   1.000
_cell.angle_alpha   90.00
_cell.angle_beta   90.00
_cell.angle_gamma   90.00
#
_symmetry.space_group_name_H-M   'P 1'
#
loop_
_entity.id
_entity.type
_entity.pdbx_description
1 polymer ?
#
loop_
_entity_poly.entity_id
_entity_poly.type
_entity_poly.pdbx_seq_one_letter_code
_entity_poly.pdbx_strand_id
1 'polypeptide(L)'
;MAHSLAGTVILEEFLPPCGNPSDSDCFSTNGELTFVSYSAQSFDPAAENPFAPAAFHWPGTFAPAEERALTGELQRLLHLLEMKTSLYNVETRICRGMPYLMEVSPRGGGNRIAEMLRRITGVDLIAGAIKGALGDDPEIHPAPLSGNWAEVILHAAEPGIFRAIHPAEEIRNFVREIRLDVEPGDRICAFGSGRDALGTAVLQFPDRDTMLRAMQTAHSLFQVERSPLTGKESEG
;
A
#
# COMPACT_ATOMS: atom_id res chain seq x y z
N MET A 1 -12.34 -19.45 8.78
CA MET A 1 -11.34 -20.56 8.94
C MET A 1 -10.94 -21.22 7.62
N ALA A 2 -11.60 -20.90 6.51
CA ALA A 2 -11.33 -21.52 5.20
C ALA A 2 -9.87 -21.37 4.68
N HIS A 3 -9.13 -20.36 5.16
CA HIS A 3 -7.75 -20.09 4.74
C HIS A 3 -6.68 -20.50 5.77
N SER A 4 -7.07 -21.03 6.93
CA SER A 4 -6.13 -21.49 7.95
C SER A 4 -5.77 -22.95 7.75
N LEU A 5 -4.51 -23.26 7.47
CA LEU A 5 -4.02 -24.63 7.35
C LEU A 5 -4.13 -25.43 8.66
N ALA A 6 -4.00 -24.74 9.80
CA ALA A 6 -4.11 -25.34 11.13
C ALA A 6 -5.55 -25.38 11.68
N GLY A 7 -6.51 -24.78 10.99
CA GLY A 7 -7.89 -24.62 11.47
C GLY A 7 -8.01 -23.68 12.68
N THR A 8 -6.98 -22.88 12.98
CA THR A 8 -6.94 -21.92 14.10
C THR A 8 -6.99 -20.50 13.60
N VAL A 9 -7.43 -19.58 14.46
CA VAL A 9 -7.44 -18.14 14.25
C VAL A 9 -6.85 -17.45 15.47
N ILE A 10 -6.27 -16.27 15.27
CA ILE A 10 -5.83 -15.37 16.34
C ILE A 10 -6.97 -14.38 16.60
N LEU A 11 -7.30 -14.15 17.86
CA LEU A 11 -8.21 -13.11 18.30
C LEU A 11 -7.43 -12.09 19.11
N GLU A 12 -7.45 -10.84 18.67
CA GLU A 12 -6.72 -9.75 19.30
C GLU A 12 -7.66 -8.58 19.60
N GLU A 13 -7.24 -7.68 20.49
CA GLU A 13 -7.98 -6.42 20.70
C GLU A 13 -8.05 -5.63 19.40
N PHE A 14 -9.24 -5.14 19.05
CA PHE A 14 -9.37 -4.22 17.93
C PHE A 14 -8.79 -2.85 18.31
N LEU A 15 -7.80 -2.40 17.55
CA LEU A 15 -7.15 -1.09 17.72
C LEU A 15 -7.75 -0.11 16.68
N PRO A 16 -8.75 0.72 17.06
CA PRO A 16 -9.30 1.69 16.11
C PRO A 16 -8.23 2.71 15.71
N PRO A 17 -8.05 2.99 14.43
CA PRO A 17 -7.03 3.93 13.98
C PRO A 17 -7.39 5.37 14.37
N CYS A 18 -6.36 6.15 14.73
CA CYS A 18 -6.41 7.60 14.81
C CYS A 18 -5.71 8.14 13.57
N GLY A 19 -6.47 8.59 12.57
CA GLY A 19 -5.94 8.95 11.26
C GLY A 19 -5.73 7.73 10.35
N ASN A 20 -4.94 7.93 9.30
CA ASN A 20 -4.64 6.86 8.34
C ASN A 20 -3.60 5.90 8.93
N PRO A 21 -3.81 4.58 8.87
CA PRO A 21 -2.74 3.62 9.11
C PRO A 21 -1.67 3.72 8.02
N SER A 22 -0.53 3.09 8.25
CA SER A 22 0.55 3.01 7.27
C SER A 22 0.87 1.57 6.94
N ASP A 23 1.13 1.32 5.67
CA ASP A 23 1.78 0.14 5.14
C ASP A 23 3.04 0.62 4.43
N SER A 24 4.19 0.10 4.81
CA SER A 24 5.49 0.66 4.41
C SER A 24 6.50 -0.45 4.17
N ASP A 25 7.39 -0.22 3.22
CA ASP A 25 8.58 -1.03 3.08
C ASP A 25 9.75 -0.41 3.84
N CYS A 26 10.44 -1.24 4.61
CA CYS A 26 11.62 -0.90 5.39
C CYS A 26 12.75 -1.87 5.05
N PHE A 27 14.00 -1.46 5.29
CA PHE A 27 15.17 -2.30 5.02
C PHE A 27 16.15 -2.26 6.18
N SER A 28 16.73 -3.42 6.52
CA SER A 28 17.85 -3.51 7.44
C SER A 28 19.11 -4.04 6.76
N THR A 29 20.27 -3.56 7.20
CA THR A 29 21.58 -4.08 6.81
C THR A 29 22.31 -4.49 8.08
N ASN A 30 22.70 -5.76 8.17
CA ASN A 30 23.38 -6.33 9.34
C ASN A 30 22.64 -6.13 10.68
N GLY A 31 21.30 -6.11 10.63
CA GLY A 31 20.46 -5.94 11.81
C GLY A 31 20.06 -4.51 12.13
N GLU A 32 20.64 -3.51 11.47
CA GLU A 32 20.32 -2.10 11.65
C GLU A 32 19.40 -1.59 10.54
N LEU A 33 18.35 -0.86 10.90
CA LEU A 33 17.46 -0.22 9.93
C LEU A 33 18.22 0.86 9.14
N THR A 34 18.36 0.66 7.84
CA THR A 34 19.01 1.59 6.91
C THR A 34 18.01 2.37 6.06
N PHE A 35 16.79 1.87 5.94
CA PHE A 35 15.72 2.58 5.26
C PHE A 35 14.38 2.32 5.96
N VAL A 36 13.63 3.39 6.18
CA VAL A 36 12.27 3.35 6.72
C VAL A 36 11.42 4.37 5.96
N SER A 37 10.23 3.97 5.57
CA SER A 37 9.24 4.84 4.94
C SER A 37 7.87 4.59 5.55
N TYR A 38 7.12 5.66 5.80
CA TYR A 38 5.73 5.57 6.25
C TYR A 38 4.82 6.21 5.20
N SER A 39 3.95 5.40 4.62
CA SER A 39 2.85 5.87 3.78
C SER A 39 1.65 6.26 4.64
N ALA A 40 0.57 6.73 4.01
CA ALA A 40 -0.75 6.69 4.60
C ALA A 40 -1.67 5.87 3.70
N GLN A 41 -2.38 4.91 4.29
CA GLN A 41 -3.37 4.11 3.58
C GLN A 41 -4.73 4.81 3.54
N SER A 42 -5.43 4.66 2.43
CA SER A 42 -6.83 5.00 2.27
C SER A 42 -7.64 3.77 1.87
N PHE A 43 -8.90 3.74 2.26
CA PHE A 43 -9.80 2.61 2.04
C PHE A 43 -11.05 3.06 1.30
N ASP A 44 -11.73 2.13 0.64
CA ASP A 44 -13.07 2.34 0.10
C ASP A 44 -14.11 1.84 1.12
N PRO A 45 -14.86 2.75 1.78
CA PRO A 45 -15.87 2.34 2.76
C PRO A 45 -17.08 1.62 2.15
N ALA A 46 -17.24 1.70 0.81
CA ALA A 46 -18.31 1.04 0.08
C ALA A 46 -17.90 -0.31 -0.51
N ALA A 47 -16.60 -0.69 -0.43
CA ALA A 47 -16.11 -1.97 -0.90
C ALA A 47 -16.69 -3.14 -0.10
N GLU A 48 -16.76 -4.32 -0.72
CA GLU A 48 -17.18 -5.56 -0.04
C GLU A 48 -16.33 -5.83 1.21
N ASN A 49 -15.02 -5.54 1.13
CA ASN A 49 -14.12 -5.52 2.28
C ASN A 49 -13.60 -4.09 2.50
N PRO A 50 -14.16 -3.32 3.45
CA PRO A 50 -13.75 -1.95 3.72
C PRO A 50 -12.36 -1.84 4.39
N PHE A 51 -11.69 -2.96 4.65
CA PHE A 51 -10.31 -3.01 5.18
C PHE A 51 -9.27 -3.32 4.10
N ALA A 52 -9.69 -3.55 2.85
CA ALA A 52 -8.76 -3.67 1.74
C ALA A 52 -8.23 -2.28 1.35
N PRO A 53 -6.90 -2.06 1.30
CA PRO A 53 -6.35 -0.78 0.90
C PRO A 53 -6.76 -0.39 -0.52
N ALA A 54 -7.25 0.83 -0.69
CA ALA A 54 -7.66 1.39 -1.99
C ALA A 54 -6.67 2.44 -2.53
N ALA A 55 -5.84 3.01 -1.66
CA ALA A 55 -4.76 3.91 -2.07
C ALA A 55 -3.69 4.04 -0.99
N PHE A 56 -2.52 4.51 -1.41
CA PHE A 56 -1.40 4.91 -0.56
C PHE A 56 -0.93 6.29 -0.97
N HIS A 57 -0.39 7.06 -0.02
CA HIS A 57 0.28 8.31 -0.37
C HIS A 57 1.53 8.58 0.46
N TRP A 58 2.45 9.30 -0.12
CA TRP A 58 3.70 9.77 0.48
C TRP A 58 3.88 11.27 0.25
N PRO A 59 4.30 12.02 1.29
CA PRO A 59 4.54 11.62 2.68
C PRO A 59 3.27 11.13 3.37
N GLY A 60 3.44 10.23 4.35
CA GLY A 60 2.37 9.77 5.22
C GLY A 60 1.85 10.89 6.16
N THR A 61 0.97 10.51 7.08
CA THR A 61 0.29 11.46 7.99
C THR A 61 0.79 11.42 9.42
N PHE A 62 1.69 10.50 9.76
CA PHE A 62 2.24 10.40 11.10
C PHE A 62 3.06 11.64 11.48
N ALA A 63 2.98 12.03 12.74
CA ALA A 63 3.86 13.06 13.27
C ALA A 63 5.31 12.54 13.40
N PRO A 64 6.33 13.39 13.31
CA PRO A 64 7.73 12.95 13.43
C PRO A 64 8.06 12.20 14.72
N ALA A 65 7.34 12.46 15.81
CA ALA A 65 7.50 11.74 17.07
C ALA A 65 6.94 10.31 16.99
N GLU A 66 5.82 10.12 16.28
CA GLU A 66 5.20 8.81 16.05
C GLU A 66 6.07 7.96 15.14
N GLU A 67 6.59 8.53 14.05
CA GLU A 67 7.54 7.85 13.15
C GLU A 67 8.80 7.39 13.89
N ARG A 68 9.39 8.25 14.75
CA ARG A 68 10.55 7.86 15.57
C ARG A 68 10.22 6.74 16.54
N ALA A 69 9.06 6.77 17.18
CA ALA A 69 8.64 5.72 18.11
C ALA A 69 8.43 4.39 17.39
N LEU A 70 7.74 4.39 16.23
CA LEU A 70 7.54 3.19 15.39
C LEU A 70 8.89 2.63 14.89
N THR A 71 9.79 3.49 14.41
CA THR A 71 11.13 3.09 13.97
C THR A 71 11.92 2.44 15.10
N GLY A 72 11.85 3.01 16.32
CA GLY A 72 12.51 2.45 17.50
C GLY A 72 11.95 1.08 17.90
N GLU A 73 10.63 0.91 17.88
CA GLU A 73 9.99 -0.39 18.16
C GLU A 73 10.31 -1.42 17.07
N LEU A 74 10.31 -1.03 15.81
CA LEU A 74 10.70 -1.92 14.71
C LEU A 74 12.17 -2.36 14.87
N GLN A 75 13.09 -1.42 15.13
CA GLN A 75 14.50 -1.76 15.38
C GLN A 75 14.65 -2.74 16.55
N ARG A 76 13.93 -2.49 17.65
CA ARG A 76 13.92 -3.38 18.81
C ARG A 76 13.42 -4.79 18.45
N LEU A 77 12.34 -4.87 17.65
CA LEU A 77 11.81 -6.16 17.17
C LEU A 77 12.82 -6.92 16.31
N LEU A 78 13.49 -6.23 15.38
CA LEU A 78 14.52 -6.85 14.54
C LEU A 78 15.68 -7.41 15.34
N HIS A 79 16.13 -6.71 16.38
CA HIS A 79 17.16 -7.21 17.29
C HIS A 79 16.69 -8.44 18.09
N LEU A 80 15.45 -8.42 18.61
CA LEU A 80 14.89 -9.57 19.35
C LEU A 80 14.74 -10.83 18.49
N LEU A 81 14.47 -10.65 17.20
CA LEU A 81 14.34 -11.74 16.21
C LEU A 81 15.69 -12.11 15.55
N GLU A 82 16.78 -11.45 15.95
CA GLU A 82 18.13 -11.63 15.37
C GLU A 82 18.16 -11.47 13.84
N MET A 83 17.28 -10.60 13.33
CA MET A 83 17.19 -10.32 11.90
C MET A 83 18.49 -9.66 11.41
N LYS A 84 18.86 -9.92 10.17
CA LYS A 84 20.11 -9.42 9.57
C LYS A 84 19.83 -8.44 8.44
N THR A 85 20.16 -8.80 7.20
CA THR A 85 19.91 -7.99 6.02
C THR A 85 18.64 -8.47 5.34
N SER A 86 17.62 -7.62 5.30
CA SER A 86 16.34 -7.99 4.71
C SER A 86 15.48 -6.77 4.39
N LEU A 87 14.58 -6.97 3.44
CA LEU A 87 13.45 -6.12 3.15
C LEU A 87 12.24 -6.55 4.00
N TYR A 88 11.50 -5.60 4.55
CA TYR A 88 10.30 -5.84 5.35
C TYR A 88 9.14 -5.01 4.84
N ASN A 89 7.97 -5.61 4.80
CA ASN A 89 6.73 -4.87 4.75
C ASN A 89 6.16 -4.75 6.17
N VAL A 90 5.80 -3.55 6.57
CA VAL A 90 5.44 -3.21 7.96
C VAL A 90 4.12 -2.45 7.97
N GLU A 91 3.10 -3.07 8.54
CA GLU A 91 1.84 -2.38 8.82
C GLU A 91 1.85 -1.76 10.22
N THR A 92 1.48 -0.49 10.29
CA THR A 92 1.51 0.30 11.53
C THR A 92 0.24 1.11 11.71
N ARG A 93 -0.06 1.42 12.96
CA ARG A 93 -1.26 2.18 13.33
C ARG A 93 -1.01 3.04 14.56
N ILE A 94 -1.62 4.21 14.59
CA ILE A 94 -1.74 4.99 15.82
C ILE A 94 -3.12 4.70 16.41
N CYS A 95 -3.16 4.33 17.68
CA CYS A 95 -4.39 4.12 18.43
C CYS A 95 -4.28 4.80 19.78
N ARG A 96 -5.23 5.69 20.11
CA ARG A 96 -5.26 6.44 21.38
C ARG A 96 -3.94 7.18 21.65
N GLY A 97 -3.30 7.72 20.59
CA GLY A 97 -2.01 8.42 20.67
C GLY A 97 -0.78 7.51 20.84
N MET A 98 -0.96 6.20 20.82
CA MET A 98 0.14 5.23 20.91
C MET A 98 0.40 4.57 19.56
N PRO A 99 1.66 4.42 19.15
CA PRO A 99 2.05 3.72 17.94
C PRO A 99 2.07 2.20 18.15
N TYR A 100 1.59 1.46 17.15
CA TYR A 100 1.57 -0.01 17.15
C TYR A 100 2.13 -0.56 15.84
N LEU A 101 3.00 -1.56 15.94
CA LEU A 101 3.33 -2.46 14.83
C LEU A 101 2.21 -3.50 14.74
N MET A 102 1.52 -3.55 13.62
CA MET A 102 0.39 -4.47 13.40
C MET A 102 0.86 -5.77 12.77
N GLU A 103 1.69 -5.66 11.74
CA GLU A 103 2.30 -6.79 11.05
C GLU A 103 3.71 -6.41 10.58
N VAL A 104 4.64 -7.37 10.66
CA VAL A 104 5.98 -7.26 10.08
C VAL A 104 6.25 -8.53 9.29
N SER A 105 6.34 -8.40 7.99
CA SER A 105 6.62 -9.51 7.06
C SER A 105 8.01 -9.34 6.43
N PRO A 106 8.89 -10.37 6.43
CA PRO A 106 10.24 -10.26 5.88
C PRO A 106 10.23 -10.39 4.34
N ARG A 107 9.47 -9.52 3.69
CA ARG A 107 9.30 -9.41 2.23
C ARG A 107 8.87 -7.99 1.87
N GLY A 108 8.97 -7.61 0.62
CA GLY A 108 8.39 -6.36 0.13
C GLY A 108 6.86 -6.37 0.14
N GLY A 109 6.26 -5.21 0.26
CA GLY A 109 4.83 -4.98 0.17
C GLY A 109 4.25 -5.30 -1.21
N GLY A 110 2.93 -5.44 -1.26
CA GLY A 110 2.18 -5.51 -2.51
C GLY A 110 2.00 -4.13 -3.17
N ASN A 111 1.15 -4.08 -4.20
CA ASN A 111 0.66 -2.83 -4.79
C ASN A 111 1.78 -1.86 -5.22
N ARG A 112 2.93 -2.39 -5.70
CA ARG A 112 4.06 -1.60 -6.21
C ARG A 112 4.73 -0.65 -5.20
N ILE A 113 4.60 -0.88 -3.87
CA ILE A 113 5.19 -0.01 -2.84
C ILE A 113 6.68 0.22 -3.09
N ALA A 114 7.46 -0.84 -3.33
CA ALA A 114 8.90 -0.73 -3.59
C ALA A 114 9.21 0.10 -4.86
N GLU A 115 8.40 -0.02 -5.94
CA GLU A 115 8.53 0.80 -7.15
C GLU A 115 8.23 2.28 -6.86
N MET A 116 7.19 2.55 -6.04
CA MET A 116 6.85 3.90 -5.61
C MET A 116 7.98 4.51 -4.78
N LEU A 117 8.53 3.76 -3.83
CA LEU A 117 9.64 4.24 -3.00
C LEU A 117 10.89 4.52 -3.84
N ARG A 118 11.20 3.66 -4.82
CA ARG A 118 12.28 3.93 -5.77
C ARG A 118 12.05 5.23 -6.55
N ARG A 119 10.82 5.49 -7.00
CA ARG A 119 10.45 6.72 -7.72
C ARG A 119 10.61 7.96 -6.85
N ILE A 120 10.24 7.86 -5.57
CA ILE A 120 10.17 8.99 -4.64
C ILE A 120 11.52 9.29 -3.99
N THR A 121 12.33 8.26 -3.76
CA THR A 121 13.61 8.34 -3.01
C THR A 121 14.83 8.02 -3.85
N GLY A 122 14.67 7.32 -4.97
CA GLY A 122 15.77 6.74 -5.74
C GLY A 122 16.31 5.42 -5.18
N VAL A 123 15.83 4.95 -4.01
CA VAL A 123 16.32 3.72 -3.35
C VAL A 123 15.63 2.50 -3.96
N ASP A 124 16.42 1.57 -4.50
CA ASP A 124 15.93 0.32 -5.07
C ASP A 124 15.95 -0.81 -4.03
N LEU A 125 14.85 -0.93 -3.28
CA LEU A 125 14.72 -1.93 -2.23
C LEU A 125 14.71 -3.37 -2.79
N ILE A 126 14.23 -3.56 -4.01
CA ILE A 126 14.20 -4.89 -4.66
C ILE A 126 15.63 -5.32 -5.01
N ALA A 127 16.39 -4.42 -5.64
CA ALA A 127 17.80 -4.69 -5.94
C ALA A 127 18.61 -4.92 -4.65
N GLY A 128 18.35 -4.13 -3.61
CA GLY A 128 18.98 -4.30 -2.29
C GLY A 128 18.66 -5.66 -1.66
N ALA A 129 17.42 -6.12 -1.74
CA ALA A 129 17.01 -7.44 -1.24
C ALA A 129 17.73 -8.58 -1.99
N ILE A 130 17.87 -8.48 -3.32
CA ILE A 130 18.60 -9.48 -4.12
C ILE A 130 20.07 -9.48 -3.73
N LYS A 131 20.75 -8.32 -3.66
CA LYS A 131 22.14 -8.21 -3.23
C LYS A 131 22.36 -8.78 -1.83
N GLY A 132 21.52 -8.39 -0.87
CA GLY A 132 21.58 -8.91 0.51
C GLY A 132 21.44 -10.44 0.56
N ALA A 133 20.55 -11.03 -0.24
CA ALA A 133 20.38 -12.48 -0.32
C ALA A 133 21.60 -13.20 -0.93
N LEU A 134 22.35 -12.54 -1.79
CA LEU A 134 23.62 -13.04 -2.37
C LEU A 134 24.82 -12.85 -1.42
N GLY A 135 24.65 -12.12 -0.33
CA GLY A 135 25.73 -11.78 0.60
C GLY A 135 26.55 -10.54 0.19
N ASP A 136 26.07 -9.80 -0.83
CA ASP A 136 26.67 -8.56 -1.28
C ASP A 136 26.18 -7.36 -0.46
N ASP A 137 26.85 -6.21 -0.58
CA ASP A 137 26.36 -4.96 -0.01
C ASP A 137 25.05 -4.56 -0.70
N PRO A 138 23.95 -4.40 0.03
CA PRO A 138 22.66 -4.03 -0.54
C PRO A 138 22.64 -2.59 -1.10
N GLU A 139 23.64 -1.74 -0.76
CA GLU A 139 23.74 -0.33 -1.19
C GLU A 139 22.48 0.48 -0.88
N ILE A 140 21.83 0.19 0.24
CA ILE A 140 20.66 0.93 0.71
C ILE A 140 21.13 2.10 1.57
N HIS A 141 20.94 3.30 1.05
CA HIS A 141 21.26 4.55 1.75
C HIS A 141 20.00 5.35 2.05
N PRO A 142 19.87 5.94 3.24
CA PRO A 142 18.75 6.81 3.56
C PRO A 142 18.65 7.95 2.55
N ALA A 143 17.43 8.16 2.07
CA ALA A 143 17.13 9.25 1.15
C ALA A 143 15.80 9.92 1.54
N PRO A 144 15.71 11.24 1.48
CA PRO A 144 14.48 11.95 1.80
C PRO A 144 13.41 11.66 0.74
N LEU A 145 12.15 11.64 1.17
CA LEU A 145 11.01 11.61 0.27
C LEU A 145 10.97 12.90 -0.55
N SER A 146 10.79 12.80 -1.86
CA SER A 146 10.72 13.94 -2.78
C SER A 146 9.33 14.05 -3.42
N GLY A 147 8.68 15.18 -3.18
CA GLY A 147 7.35 15.48 -3.74
C GLY A 147 6.19 14.87 -2.96
N ASN A 148 5.00 14.97 -3.56
CA ASN A 148 3.73 14.49 -2.99
C ASN A 148 3.13 13.50 -3.98
N TRP A 149 3.11 12.24 -3.60
CA TRP A 149 2.76 11.14 -4.50
C TRP A 149 1.66 10.28 -3.92
N ALA A 150 0.85 9.72 -4.79
CA ALA A 150 -0.10 8.67 -4.42
C ALA A 150 -0.08 7.53 -5.43
N GLU A 151 -0.38 6.34 -4.94
CA GLU A 151 -0.77 5.17 -5.71
C GLU A 151 -2.23 4.87 -5.39
N VAL A 152 -3.06 4.78 -6.42
CA VAL A 152 -4.48 4.40 -6.30
C VAL A 152 -4.65 3.01 -6.89
N ILE A 153 -5.26 2.12 -6.12
CA ILE A 153 -5.63 0.78 -6.55
C ILE A 153 -6.94 0.89 -7.32
N LEU A 154 -6.87 0.66 -8.61
CA LEU A 154 -8.01 0.75 -9.51
C LEU A 154 -8.91 -0.47 -9.27
N HIS A 155 -10.18 -0.24 -8.95
CA HIS A 155 -11.11 -1.31 -8.62
C HIS A 155 -12.55 -0.96 -8.96
N ALA A 156 -13.41 -1.97 -9.05
CA ALA A 156 -14.83 -1.81 -9.34
C ALA A 156 -15.66 -1.99 -8.08
N ALA A 157 -16.70 -1.16 -7.91
CA ALA A 157 -17.68 -1.30 -6.82
C ALA A 157 -18.61 -2.50 -7.01
N GLU A 158 -18.82 -2.93 -8.26
CA GLU A 158 -19.71 -4.02 -8.61
C GLU A 158 -19.11 -4.88 -9.71
N PRO A 159 -19.47 -6.18 -9.80
CA PRO A 159 -18.98 -7.06 -10.86
C PRO A 159 -19.54 -6.67 -12.23
N GLY A 160 -18.85 -7.08 -13.29
CA GLY A 160 -19.27 -6.79 -14.65
C GLY A 160 -18.25 -7.21 -15.71
N ILE A 161 -18.44 -6.68 -16.91
CA ILE A 161 -17.47 -6.80 -18.01
C ILE A 161 -16.79 -5.44 -18.15
N PHE A 162 -15.49 -5.40 -17.93
CA PHE A 162 -14.67 -4.18 -18.01
C PHE A 162 -14.75 -3.54 -19.40
N ARG A 163 -14.81 -2.22 -19.47
CA ARG A 163 -14.81 -1.44 -20.71
C ARG A 163 -13.68 -0.41 -20.74
N ALA A 164 -13.62 0.45 -19.72
CA ALA A 164 -12.63 1.51 -19.63
C ALA A 164 -12.51 1.99 -18.18
N ILE A 165 -11.48 2.81 -17.95
CA ILE A 165 -11.33 3.56 -16.71
C ILE A 165 -11.03 5.03 -17.00
N HIS A 166 -11.62 5.93 -16.24
CA HIS A 166 -11.53 7.37 -16.46
C HIS A 166 -11.13 8.07 -15.18
N PRO A 167 -10.03 8.85 -15.20
CA PRO A 167 -9.70 9.72 -14.07
C PRO A 167 -10.71 10.86 -13.95
N ALA A 168 -11.09 11.20 -12.73
CA ALA A 168 -11.88 12.39 -12.45
C ALA A 168 -11.19 13.66 -12.98
N GLU A 169 -11.96 14.67 -13.36
CA GLU A 169 -11.45 15.89 -14.02
C GLU A 169 -10.37 16.57 -13.16
N GLU A 170 -10.63 16.69 -11.85
CA GLU A 170 -9.79 17.39 -10.89
C GLU A 170 -8.41 16.76 -10.70
N ILE A 171 -8.23 15.46 -11.01
CA ILE A 171 -6.93 14.78 -10.84
C ILE A 171 -6.23 14.50 -12.17
N ARG A 172 -6.88 14.73 -13.30
CA ARG A 172 -6.38 14.33 -14.63
C ARG A 172 -4.95 14.81 -14.89
N ASN A 173 -4.62 16.04 -14.49
CA ASN A 173 -3.29 16.64 -14.67
C ASN A 173 -2.23 16.09 -13.69
N PHE A 174 -2.65 15.37 -12.65
CA PHE A 174 -1.76 14.79 -11.65
C PHE A 174 -1.41 13.34 -11.96
N VAL A 175 -2.17 12.67 -12.84
CA VAL A 175 -1.90 11.30 -13.27
C VAL A 175 -0.58 11.24 -14.02
N ARG A 176 0.33 10.37 -13.58
CA ARG A 176 1.63 10.12 -14.22
C ARG A 176 1.67 8.78 -14.94
N GLU A 177 0.92 7.82 -14.44
CA GLU A 177 0.91 6.46 -14.96
C GLU A 177 -0.42 5.79 -14.61
N ILE A 178 -0.97 5.03 -15.55
CA ILE A 178 -2.04 4.06 -15.30
C ILE A 178 -1.54 2.73 -15.86
N ARG A 179 -1.52 1.71 -15.02
CA ARG A 179 -1.25 0.33 -15.42
C ARG A 179 -2.48 -0.49 -15.14
N LEU A 180 -3.00 -1.13 -16.16
CA LEU A 180 -4.13 -2.05 -16.06
C LEU A 180 -3.62 -3.49 -16.13
N ASP A 181 -4.22 -4.35 -15.32
CA ASP A 181 -4.02 -5.80 -15.32
C ASP A 181 -5.22 -6.52 -15.97
N VAL A 182 -6.15 -5.74 -16.56
CA VAL A 182 -7.35 -6.19 -17.27
C VAL A 182 -7.45 -5.52 -18.63
N GLU A 183 -8.15 -6.20 -19.57
CA GLU A 183 -8.44 -5.69 -20.91
C GLU A 183 -9.95 -5.49 -21.10
N PRO A 184 -10.38 -4.57 -22.01
CA PRO A 184 -11.80 -4.45 -22.38
C PRO A 184 -12.40 -5.78 -22.81
N GLY A 185 -13.45 -6.21 -22.13
CA GLY A 185 -14.07 -7.51 -22.33
C GLY A 185 -13.84 -8.51 -21.20
N ASP A 186 -12.86 -8.25 -20.34
CA ASP A 186 -12.59 -9.12 -19.18
C ASP A 186 -13.72 -9.05 -18.15
N ARG A 187 -13.97 -10.19 -17.49
CA ARG A 187 -14.85 -10.23 -16.33
C ARG A 187 -14.13 -9.68 -15.11
N ILE A 188 -14.77 -8.75 -14.41
CA ILE A 188 -14.26 -8.12 -13.19
C ILE A 188 -15.19 -8.40 -12.02
N CYS A 189 -14.60 -8.48 -10.83
CA CYS A 189 -15.32 -8.66 -9.56
C CYS A 189 -15.53 -7.33 -8.83
N ALA A 190 -16.44 -7.31 -7.86
CA ALA A 190 -16.46 -6.25 -6.85
C ALA A 190 -15.20 -6.34 -5.99
N PHE A 191 -14.73 -5.20 -5.48
CA PHE A 191 -13.48 -5.11 -4.73
C PHE A 191 -13.62 -5.66 -3.32
N GLY A 192 -13.03 -6.81 -3.07
CA GLY A 192 -12.95 -7.44 -1.75
C GLY A 192 -11.51 -7.65 -1.26
N SER A 193 -10.54 -7.58 -2.17
CA SER A 193 -9.13 -7.80 -1.85
C SER A 193 -8.22 -7.25 -2.95
N GLY A 194 -6.92 -7.21 -2.71
CA GLY A 194 -5.94 -6.83 -3.74
C GLY A 194 -5.94 -7.72 -5.00
N ARG A 195 -6.55 -8.91 -4.94
CA ARG A 195 -6.71 -9.79 -6.11
C ARG A 195 -7.79 -9.33 -7.08
N ASP A 196 -8.70 -8.49 -6.61
CA ASP A 196 -9.80 -7.94 -7.39
C ASP A 196 -9.43 -6.56 -7.97
N ALA A 197 -8.18 -6.13 -7.78
CA ALA A 197 -7.66 -4.91 -8.38
C ALA A 197 -7.62 -5.04 -9.91
N LEU A 198 -8.02 -3.97 -10.60
CA LEU A 198 -7.97 -3.86 -12.05
C LEU A 198 -6.62 -3.32 -12.53
N GLY A 199 -5.78 -2.89 -11.60
CA GLY A 199 -4.50 -2.26 -11.83
C GLY A 199 -4.20 -1.15 -10.83
N THR A 200 -3.25 -0.29 -11.18
CA THR A 200 -2.84 0.85 -10.33
C THR A 200 -2.68 2.13 -11.13
N ALA A 201 -2.88 3.26 -10.47
CA ALA A 201 -2.57 4.57 -11.01
C ALA A 201 -1.59 5.31 -10.08
N VAL A 202 -0.59 5.96 -10.67
CA VAL A 202 0.37 6.80 -9.95
C VAL A 202 0.06 8.26 -10.20
N LEU A 203 -0.06 9.03 -9.12
CA LEU A 203 -0.33 10.46 -9.15
C LEU A 203 0.81 11.24 -8.49
N GLN A 204 1.09 12.42 -9.02
CA GLN A 204 2.01 13.38 -8.43
C GLN A 204 1.31 14.73 -8.27
N PHE A 205 1.23 15.19 -7.05
CA PHE A 205 0.56 16.43 -6.71
C PHE A 205 1.55 17.59 -6.55
N PRO A 206 1.11 18.84 -6.84
CA PRO A 206 1.96 20.02 -6.72
C PRO A 206 2.33 20.35 -5.27
N ASP A 207 1.44 20.02 -4.32
CA ASP A 207 1.61 20.30 -2.91
C ASP A 207 0.87 19.25 -2.05
N ARG A 208 1.21 19.25 -0.74
CA ARG A 208 0.65 18.31 0.22
C ARG A 208 -0.86 18.48 0.44
N ASP A 209 -1.34 19.73 0.47
CA ASP A 209 -2.74 19.99 0.76
C ASP A 209 -3.65 19.51 -0.38
N THR A 210 -3.20 19.70 -1.63
CA THR A 210 -3.90 19.16 -2.81
C THR A 210 -3.93 17.64 -2.78
N MET A 211 -2.82 16.99 -2.43
CA MET A 211 -2.77 15.55 -2.25
C MET A 211 -3.73 15.07 -1.17
N LEU A 212 -3.68 15.67 0.03
CA LEU A 212 -4.50 15.24 1.16
C LEU A 212 -6.01 15.41 0.87
N ARG A 213 -6.41 16.49 0.17
CA ARG A 213 -7.81 16.66 -0.27
C ARG A 213 -8.24 15.55 -1.23
N ALA A 214 -7.42 15.24 -2.22
CA ALA A 214 -7.73 14.16 -3.16
C ALA A 214 -7.83 12.80 -2.46
N MET A 215 -6.94 12.51 -1.50
CA MET A 215 -6.93 11.24 -0.79
C MET A 215 -8.11 11.03 0.15
N GLN A 216 -8.87 12.06 0.52
CA GLN A 216 -10.13 11.90 1.27
C GLN A 216 -11.19 11.11 0.49
N THR A 217 -11.13 11.16 -0.83
CA THR A 217 -12.06 10.48 -1.74
C THR A 217 -11.30 9.57 -2.72
N ALA A 218 -10.19 8.98 -2.27
CA ALA A 218 -9.30 8.18 -3.13
C ALA A 218 -10.03 7.11 -3.94
N HIS A 219 -11.04 6.45 -3.35
CA HIS A 219 -11.85 5.41 -3.97
C HIS A 219 -12.70 5.90 -5.15
N SER A 220 -12.98 7.21 -5.25
CA SER A 220 -13.80 7.81 -6.32
C SER A 220 -13.01 8.59 -7.36
N LEU A 221 -11.67 8.61 -7.27
CA LEU A 221 -10.82 9.34 -8.20
C LEU A 221 -10.78 8.74 -9.61
N PHE A 222 -11.18 7.50 -9.75
CA PHE A 222 -11.25 6.80 -11.03
C PHE A 222 -12.62 6.13 -11.19
N GLN A 223 -13.27 6.42 -12.30
CA GLN A 223 -14.54 5.81 -12.66
C GLN A 223 -14.29 4.60 -13.55
N VAL A 224 -14.78 3.43 -13.15
CA VAL A 224 -14.73 2.21 -13.94
C VAL A 224 -16.00 2.12 -14.79
N GLU A 225 -15.83 2.10 -16.11
CA GLU A 225 -16.89 1.79 -17.06
C GLU A 225 -17.00 0.28 -17.24
N ARG A 226 -18.20 -0.26 -17.04
CA ARG A 226 -18.49 -1.68 -17.15
C ARG A 226 -19.88 -1.94 -17.71
N SER A 227 -20.06 -3.11 -18.33
CA SER A 227 -21.40 -3.64 -18.67
C SER A 227 -21.83 -4.63 -17.59
N PRO A 228 -23.14 -4.70 -17.26
CA PRO A 228 -23.66 -5.72 -16.34
C PRO A 228 -23.37 -7.14 -16.88
N LEU A 229 -23.21 -8.11 -15.98
CA LEU A 229 -23.19 -9.52 -16.36
C LEU A 229 -24.56 -9.92 -16.89
N THR A 230 -24.62 -10.57 -18.06
CA THR A 230 -25.85 -11.12 -18.59
C THR A 230 -26.15 -12.44 -17.89
N GLY A 231 -27.44 -12.77 -17.70
CA GLY A 231 -27.91 -13.90 -16.88
C GLY A 231 -27.39 -15.31 -17.22
N LYS A 232 -26.55 -15.47 -18.23
CA LYS A 232 -25.80 -16.69 -18.52
C LYS A 232 -24.38 -16.70 -17.92
N GLU A 233 -23.91 -15.56 -17.40
CA GLU A 233 -22.53 -15.35 -16.92
C GLU A 233 -22.48 -15.23 -15.38
N SER A 234 -23.63 -15.35 -14.69
CA SER A 234 -23.74 -15.19 -13.23
C SER A 234 -23.51 -16.49 -12.42
N GLU A 235 -23.36 -17.65 -13.08
CA GLU A 235 -23.24 -18.98 -12.44
C GLU A 235 -21.88 -19.66 -12.72
N GLY A 236 -20.77 -18.93 -12.66
CA GLY A 236 -19.45 -19.52 -12.86
C GLY A 236 -18.44 -19.08 -11.79
#